data_f7b7ab83a73f523fb3d6e9f97d8111bd
#
_entry.id   f7b7ab83a73f523fb3d6e9f97d8111bd
#
_cell.length_a   1.000
_cell.length_b   1.000
_cell.length_c   1.000
_cell.angle_alpha   90.00
_cell.angle_beta   90.00
_cell.angle_gamma   90.00
#
_symmetry.space_group_name_H-M   'P 1'
#
loop_
_entity.id
_entity.type
_entity.pdbx_description
1 polymer ?
#
loop_
_entity_poly.entity_id
_entity_poly.type
_entity_poly.pdbx_seq_one_letter_code
_entity_poly.pdbx_strand_id
1 'polypeptide(L)'
;MARLGIDFGTSNTAAGVLVAGRPHLISVEPGRQTLPTSVFFDYDRKTTTYGTAANTALIDGREGRFMRALKSVLGTPLMREKRQIAHERLTLIAVVARFLAMIRERAEAETGQHYDTALSGRPVRFHSSDDARNAQAEVDLREAYLMAGFSDVDFMYEPEAAALASGPLPAGALGLIVDIGGGTSDFSIFERDGAATRIIASHGVRIGGTDFDRALSIDHVMPLLGRGAEVRNALGDETHTAPNAIYNDLATWQKIPFVYTPENRRMVADFARLGLNPALFARLQNVLEMELGHDIAFAVEAGKIRLNAPDAETAGIDLRVVEQALWARLSQGQMTQSLTELATGVADCARETLALADVTPGRIAKVVFVGGSSLMQVIEDAMVTLFPQAELERAEAFTAVADGLAIAASRDLPR
;
A
#
# COMPACT_ATOMS: atom_id res chain seq x y z
N MET A 1 -3.53 32.35 -4.76
CA MET A 1 -3.33 31.73 -3.44
C MET A 1 -2.44 30.53 -3.62
N ALA A 2 -1.60 30.22 -2.65
CA ALA A 2 -0.71 29.05 -2.77
C ALA A 2 -1.52 27.77 -2.61
N ARG A 3 -1.26 26.80 -3.47
CA ARG A 3 -1.94 25.51 -3.50
C ARG A 3 -0.94 24.40 -3.21
N LEU A 4 -1.27 23.49 -2.30
CA LEU A 4 -0.45 22.34 -1.97
C LEU A 4 -0.90 21.12 -2.77
N GLY A 5 0.01 20.47 -3.52
CA GLY A 5 -0.24 19.17 -4.13
C GLY A 5 -0.09 18.07 -3.07
N ILE A 6 -1.10 17.19 -2.92
CA ILE A 6 -1.07 16.11 -1.92
C ILE A 6 -1.49 14.80 -2.59
N ASP A 7 -0.60 13.83 -2.57
CA ASP A 7 -0.91 12.42 -2.84
C ASP A 7 -1.23 11.72 -1.52
N PHE A 8 -2.51 11.62 -1.20
CA PHE A 8 -2.99 10.85 -0.04
C PHE A 8 -3.19 9.40 -0.46
N GLY A 9 -2.14 8.59 -0.37
CA GLY A 9 -2.16 7.19 -0.77
C GLY A 9 -2.69 6.23 0.33
N THR A 10 -3.02 5.01 -0.06
CA THR A 10 -3.44 3.95 0.87
C THR A 10 -2.31 3.52 1.80
N SER A 11 -1.11 3.40 1.26
CA SER A 11 0.08 2.94 2.00
C SER A 11 1.01 4.08 2.38
N ASN A 12 1.24 5.02 1.49
CA ASN A 12 2.13 6.16 1.70
C ASN A 12 1.46 7.45 1.24
N THR A 13 1.86 8.56 1.83
CA THR A 13 1.43 9.92 1.48
C THR A 13 2.65 10.77 1.18
N ALA A 14 2.55 11.63 0.16
CA ALA A 14 3.53 12.65 -0.17
C ALA A 14 2.84 13.99 -0.45
N ALA A 15 3.59 15.08 -0.32
CA ALA A 15 3.10 16.41 -0.68
C ALA A 15 4.20 17.19 -1.40
N GLY A 16 3.80 18.11 -2.28
CA GLY A 16 4.77 18.90 -3.02
C GLY A 16 4.19 20.22 -3.53
N VAL A 17 5.09 21.08 -3.90
CA VAL A 17 4.84 22.41 -4.48
C VAL A 17 5.76 22.66 -5.65
N LEU A 18 5.48 23.66 -6.48
CA LEU A 18 6.39 24.06 -7.53
C LEU A 18 7.32 25.18 -7.04
N VAL A 19 8.63 24.94 -7.04
CA VAL A 19 9.65 25.93 -6.67
C VAL A 19 10.55 26.18 -7.88
N ALA A 20 10.64 27.42 -8.31
CA ALA A 20 11.46 27.81 -9.49
C ALA A 20 11.20 26.94 -10.74
N GLY A 21 9.93 26.56 -10.98
CA GLY A 21 9.51 25.77 -12.13
C GLY A 21 9.80 24.27 -12.05
N ARG A 22 10.24 23.80 -10.86
CA ARG A 22 10.51 22.37 -10.62
C ARG A 22 9.69 21.87 -9.43
N PRO A 23 9.19 20.63 -9.47
CA PRO A 23 8.58 20.01 -8.30
C PRO A 23 9.54 20.01 -7.12
N HIS A 24 9.04 20.40 -5.97
CA HIS A 24 9.74 20.32 -4.70
C HIS A 24 8.84 19.54 -3.74
N LEU A 25 9.27 18.35 -3.36
CA LEU A 25 8.55 17.51 -2.43
C LEU A 25 8.89 17.89 -1.00
N ILE A 26 7.86 18.01 -0.19
CA ILE A 26 7.96 18.36 1.22
C ILE A 26 8.61 17.20 2.00
N SER A 27 9.53 17.53 2.88
CA SER A 27 10.14 16.58 3.82
C SER A 27 9.13 16.22 4.92
N VAL A 28 8.21 15.31 4.59
CA VAL A 28 7.11 14.90 5.49
C VAL A 28 7.57 14.09 6.71
N GLU A 29 8.78 13.52 6.66
CA GLU A 29 9.52 12.95 7.81
C GLU A 29 11.00 13.33 7.67
N PRO A 30 11.79 13.32 8.75
CA PRO A 30 13.21 13.66 8.68
C PRO A 30 13.96 12.84 7.61
N GLY A 31 14.41 13.51 6.55
CA GLY A 31 15.11 12.89 5.43
C GLY A 31 14.24 12.05 4.49
N ARG A 32 12.91 12.15 4.56
CA ARG A 32 11.97 11.42 3.71
C ARG A 32 10.89 12.32 3.12
N GLN A 33 10.65 12.18 1.84
CA GLN A 33 9.61 12.88 1.07
C GLN A 33 8.26 12.15 1.08
N THR A 34 8.21 10.93 1.61
CA THR A 34 7.00 10.14 1.80
C THR A 34 6.91 9.66 3.23
N LEU A 35 5.69 9.49 3.75
CA LEU A 35 5.48 8.81 5.02
C LEU A 35 4.39 7.75 4.90
N PRO A 36 4.47 6.67 5.70
CA PRO A 36 3.37 5.71 5.79
C PRO A 36 2.05 6.41 6.14
N THR A 37 0.96 6.09 5.43
CA THR A 37 -0.39 6.59 5.73
C THR A 37 -0.95 5.83 6.93
N SER A 38 -0.36 6.06 8.10
CA SER A 38 -0.70 5.40 9.35
C SER A 38 -0.76 6.40 10.51
N VAL A 39 -1.63 6.07 11.47
CA VAL A 39 -1.90 6.89 12.67
C VAL A 39 -1.92 5.96 13.88
N PHE A 40 -1.30 6.37 14.97
CA PHE A 40 -1.36 5.68 16.26
C PHE A 40 -1.81 6.64 17.35
N PHE A 41 -2.89 6.28 18.05
CA PHE A 41 -3.40 6.97 19.23
C PHE A 41 -2.88 6.26 20.47
N ASP A 42 -1.90 6.86 21.12
CA ASP A 42 -1.28 6.33 22.35
C ASP A 42 -2.19 6.62 23.55
N TYR A 43 -2.63 5.58 24.24
CA TYR A 43 -3.58 5.70 25.35
C TYR A 43 -2.93 6.23 26.62
N ASP A 44 -1.68 5.83 26.87
CA ASP A 44 -0.94 6.23 28.05
C ASP A 44 -0.46 7.70 27.96
N ARG A 45 0.16 8.02 26.81
CA ARG A 45 0.73 9.36 26.58
C ARG A 45 -0.31 10.39 26.15
N LYS A 46 -1.51 9.95 25.77
CA LYS A 46 -2.59 10.78 25.21
C LYS A 46 -2.13 11.61 23.99
N THR A 47 -1.26 11.04 23.18
CA THR A 47 -0.70 11.66 21.98
C THR A 47 -1.08 10.90 20.73
N THR A 48 -1.04 11.59 19.59
CA THR A 48 -1.23 10.97 18.27
C THR A 48 0.09 11.04 17.52
N THR A 49 0.52 9.92 16.96
CA THR A 49 1.71 9.86 16.10
C THR A 49 1.32 9.38 14.71
N TYR A 50 2.13 9.73 13.72
CA TYR A 50 1.86 9.50 12.31
C TYR A 50 3.06 8.83 11.64
N GLY A 51 2.81 8.12 10.53
CA GLY A 51 3.83 7.57 9.67
C GLY A 51 4.73 6.53 10.36
N THR A 52 6.04 6.66 10.17
CA THR A 52 7.02 5.72 10.74
C THR A 52 6.93 5.65 12.27
N ALA A 53 6.67 6.78 12.95
CA ALA A 53 6.51 6.80 14.40
C ALA A 53 5.26 6.03 14.87
N ALA A 54 4.17 6.05 14.07
CA ALA A 54 2.98 5.25 14.36
C ALA A 54 3.24 3.75 14.18
N ASN A 55 3.98 3.36 13.13
CA ASN A 55 4.38 1.98 12.91
C ASN A 55 5.30 1.47 14.04
N THR A 56 6.26 2.29 14.46
CA THR A 56 7.16 1.97 15.59
C THR A 56 6.38 1.78 16.89
N ALA A 57 5.39 2.66 17.16
CA ALA A 57 4.57 2.54 18.37
C ALA A 57 3.78 1.22 18.41
N LEU A 58 3.29 0.75 17.25
CA LEU A 58 2.64 -0.56 17.11
C LEU A 58 3.62 -1.69 17.43
N ILE A 59 4.81 -1.68 16.79
CA ILE A 59 5.86 -2.72 16.98
C ILE A 59 6.37 -2.74 18.41
N ASP A 60 6.53 -1.57 19.03
CA ASP A 60 6.92 -1.46 20.45
C ASP A 60 5.85 -2.01 21.41
N GLY A 61 4.70 -2.47 20.92
CA GLY A 61 3.61 -2.99 21.73
C GLY A 61 2.97 -1.94 22.64
N ARG A 62 3.02 -0.65 22.24
CA ARG A 62 2.40 0.41 23.05
C ARG A 62 0.90 0.25 23.13
N GLU A 63 0.33 0.55 24.29
CA GLU A 63 -1.11 0.52 24.45
C GLU A 63 -1.76 1.67 23.69
N GLY A 64 -2.59 1.33 22.67
CA GLY A 64 -3.16 2.33 21.80
C GLY A 64 -3.97 1.79 20.63
N ARG A 65 -4.38 2.69 19.76
CA ARG A 65 -5.11 2.36 18.54
C ARG A 65 -4.30 2.68 17.31
N PHE A 66 -3.84 1.66 16.60
CA PHE A 66 -3.20 1.80 15.29
C PHE A 66 -4.24 1.78 14.16
N MET A 67 -4.05 2.65 13.16
CA MET A 67 -4.87 2.72 11.95
C MET A 67 -3.99 2.94 10.73
N ARG A 68 -4.24 2.18 9.65
CA ARG A 68 -3.64 2.38 8.33
C ARG A 68 -4.69 2.09 7.24
N ALA A 69 -4.31 2.37 5.98
CA ALA A 69 -5.16 2.12 4.81
C ALA A 69 -6.52 2.84 4.86
N LEU A 70 -6.58 4.02 5.48
CA LEU A 70 -7.83 4.79 5.64
C LEU A 70 -8.44 5.20 4.30
N LYS A 71 -7.64 5.36 3.23
CA LYS A 71 -8.13 5.64 1.88
C LYS A 71 -9.07 4.53 1.37
N SER A 72 -8.82 3.27 1.72
CA SER A 72 -9.61 2.12 1.24
C SER A 72 -11.02 2.03 1.81
N VAL A 73 -11.32 2.76 2.90
CA VAL A 73 -12.64 2.79 3.53
C VAL A 73 -13.44 4.05 3.23
N LEU A 74 -12.88 5.00 2.46
CA LEU A 74 -13.62 6.17 1.97
C LEU A 74 -14.89 5.72 1.22
N GLY A 75 -15.96 6.48 1.35
CA GLY A 75 -17.26 6.17 0.73
C GLY A 75 -18.09 5.11 1.45
N THR A 76 -17.55 4.48 2.50
CA THR A 76 -18.30 3.51 3.31
C THR A 76 -18.97 4.19 4.51
N PRO A 77 -20.06 3.61 5.06
CA PRO A 77 -20.70 4.13 6.27
C PRO A 77 -19.73 4.25 7.46
N LEU A 78 -18.67 3.42 7.50
CA LEU A 78 -17.66 3.44 8.55
C LEU A 78 -16.98 4.80 8.72
N MET A 79 -16.87 5.58 7.62
CA MET A 79 -16.23 6.91 7.65
C MET A 79 -16.96 7.89 8.57
N ARG A 80 -18.28 7.75 8.71
CA ARG A 80 -19.17 8.66 9.45
C ARG A 80 -19.58 8.16 10.83
N GLU A 81 -19.26 6.90 11.14
CA GLU A 81 -19.55 6.31 12.47
C GLU A 81 -18.63 6.95 13.53
N LYS A 82 -19.26 7.50 14.58
CA LYS A 82 -18.51 7.99 15.75
C LYS A 82 -18.04 6.81 16.60
N ARG A 83 -16.74 6.66 16.73
CA ARG A 83 -16.10 5.61 17.52
C ARG A 83 -15.31 6.20 18.67
N GLN A 84 -15.26 5.49 19.79
CA GLN A 84 -14.36 5.82 20.87
C GLN A 84 -12.93 5.50 20.40
N ILE A 85 -12.08 6.52 20.30
CA ILE A 85 -10.67 6.41 19.95
C ILE A 85 -9.91 7.16 21.04
N ALA A 86 -9.16 6.45 21.84
CA ALA A 86 -8.55 6.99 23.05
C ALA A 86 -9.60 7.71 23.95
N HIS A 87 -9.45 8.98 24.19
CA HIS A 87 -10.33 9.75 25.06
C HIS A 87 -11.41 10.55 24.31
N GLU A 88 -11.47 10.42 23.00
CA GLU A 88 -12.35 11.20 22.12
C GLU A 88 -13.30 10.32 21.31
N ARG A 89 -14.45 10.88 20.95
CA ARG A 89 -15.36 10.25 19.98
C ARG A 89 -15.13 10.86 18.61
N LEU A 90 -14.44 10.14 17.74
CA LEU A 90 -14.04 10.56 16.41
C LEU A 90 -14.70 9.75 15.32
N THR A 91 -14.92 10.36 14.16
CA THR A 91 -15.19 9.68 12.90
C THR A 91 -13.86 9.37 12.19
N LEU A 92 -13.86 8.42 11.24
CA LEU A 92 -12.66 8.18 10.45
C LEU A 92 -12.34 9.38 9.52
N ILE A 93 -13.34 10.17 9.12
CA ILE A 93 -13.12 11.44 8.41
C ILE A 93 -12.26 12.38 9.28
N ALA A 94 -12.58 12.51 10.57
CA ALA A 94 -11.78 13.36 11.47
C ALA A 94 -10.36 12.83 11.67
N VAL A 95 -10.14 11.50 11.63
CA VAL A 95 -8.79 10.92 11.68
C VAL A 95 -7.99 11.28 10.42
N VAL A 96 -8.60 11.15 9.23
CA VAL A 96 -7.99 11.58 7.96
C VAL A 96 -7.70 13.08 7.96
N ALA A 97 -8.64 13.89 8.47
CA ALA A 97 -8.44 15.33 8.58
C ALA A 97 -7.23 15.72 9.45
N ARG A 98 -7.03 15.06 10.59
CA ARG A 98 -5.85 15.27 11.45
C ARG A 98 -4.54 14.91 10.74
N PHE A 99 -4.56 13.82 9.96
CA PHE A 99 -3.41 13.42 9.16
C PHE A 99 -3.09 14.47 8.08
N LEU A 100 -4.08 14.95 7.35
CA LEU A 100 -3.92 16.00 6.33
C LEU A 100 -3.51 17.35 6.93
N ALA A 101 -4.02 17.72 8.11
CA ALA A 101 -3.60 18.92 8.83
C ALA A 101 -2.11 18.86 9.18
N MET A 102 -1.62 17.72 9.67
CA MET A 102 -0.21 17.51 9.96
C MET A 102 0.65 17.65 8.69
N ILE A 103 0.20 17.15 7.53
CA ILE A 103 0.91 17.33 6.24
C ILE A 103 0.99 18.82 5.89
N ARG A 104 -0.14 19.56 6.01
CA ARG A 104 -0.16 21.01 5.75
C ARG A 104 0.79 21.75 6.66
N GLU A 105 0.75 21.50 7.97
CA GLU A 105 1.63 22.13 8.96
C GLU A 105 3.11 21.91 8.63
N ARG A 106 3.50 20.70 8.22
CA ARG A 106 4.88 20.40 7.80
C ARG A 106 5.27 21.16 6.54
N ALA A 107 4.37 21.22 5.55
CA ALA A 107 4.61 21.98 4.32
C ALA A 107 4.78 23.49 4.62
N GLU A 108 3.91 24.06 5.46
CA GLU A 108 3.99 25.47 5.88
C GLU A 108 5.28 25.75 6.68
N ALA A 109 5.67 24.84 7.58
CA ALA A 109 6.90 24.97 8.35
C ALA A 109 8.17 24.93 7.49
N GLU A 110 8.20 24.06 6.45
CA GLU A 110 9.35 23.94 5.56
C GLU A 110 9.46 25.09 4.58
N THR A 111 8.34 25.51 4.00
CA THR A 111 8.34 26.51 2.91
C THR A 111 8.18 27.96 3.42
N GLY A 112 7.73 28.14 4.66
CA GLY A 112 7.37 29.46 5.21
C GLY A 112 6.12 30.05 4.56
N GLN A 113 5.36 29.27 3.78
CA GLN A 113 4.19 29.71 3.02
C GLN A 113 2.91 29.07 3.56
N HIS A 114 1.84 29.84 3.65
CA HIS A 114 0.53 29.35 4.04
C HIS A 114 -0.24 28.77 2.83
N TYR A 115 -0.87 27.60 3.01
CA TYR A 115 -1.62 26.89 1.97
C TYR A 115 -3.11 26.86 2.31
N ASP A 116 -3.89 27.74 1.67
CA ASP A 116 -5.35 27.79 1.84
C ASP A 116 -6.08 26.70 1.07
N THR A 117 -5.52 26.24 -0.05
CA THR A 117 -6.15 25.27 -0.93
C THR A 117 -5.23 24.10 -1.22
N ALA A 118 -5.81 22.97 -1.59
CA ALA A 118 -5.06 21.78 -1.99
C ALA A 118 -5.47 21.31 -3.39
N LEU A 119 -4.55 20.60 -4.06
CA LEU A 119 -4.83 19.72 -5.19
C LEU A 119 -4.52 18.29 -4.75
N SER A 120 -5.56 17.49 -4.58
CA SER A 120 -5.43 16.11 -4.11
C SER A 120 -5.40 15.12 -5.28
N GLY A 121 -4.48 14.16 -5.22
CA GLY A 121 -4.60 12.96 -6.03
C GLY A 121 -5.84 12.15 -5.65
N ARG A 122 -6.47 11.55 -6.67
CA ARG A 122 -7.53 10.56 -6.49
C ARG A 122 -7.36 9.43 -7.50
N PRO A 123 -7.69 8.17 -7.15
CA PRO A 123 -7.75 7.10 -8.13
C PRO A 123 -8.86 7.39 -9.16
N VAL A 124 -8.79 6.79 -10.32
CA VAL A 124 -9.88 6.87 -11.30
C VAL A 124 -11.18 6.35 -10.67
N ARG A 125 -11.09 5.28 -9.89
CA ARG A 125 -12.20 4.75 -9.08
C ARG A 125 -11.71 4.36 -7.68
N PHE A 126 -12.35 4.88 -6.64
CA PHE A 126 -12.14 4.41 -5.25
C PHE A 126 -12.74 3.02 -5.02
N HIS A 127 -13.85 2.72 -5.72
CA HIS A 127 -14.54 1.43 -5.68
C HIS A 127 -14.89 0.99 -7.09
N SER A 128 -14.35 -0.14 -7.54
CA SER A 128 -14.45 -0.59 -8.92
C SER A 128 -15.87 -0.99 -9.34
N SER A 129 -16.72 -1.44 -8.41
CA SER A 129 -18.04 -2.01 -8.68
C SER A 129 -19.22 -1.25 -8.04
N ASP A 130 -18.99 -0.08 -7.42
CA ASP A 130 -20.03 0.66 -6.69
C ASP A 130 -19.88 2.17 -6.95
N ASP A 131 -20.65 2.68 -7.90
CA ASP A 131 -20.60 4.10 -8.30
C ASP A 131 -21.05 5.05 -7.19
N ALA A 132 -22.01 4.65 -6.36
CA ALA A 132 -22.49 5.45 -5.25
C ALA A 132 -21.40 5.62 -4.17
N ARG A 133 -20.72 4.54 -3.83
CA ARG A 133 -19.57 4.59 -2.91
C ARG A 133 -18.41 5.36 -3.51
N ASN A 134 -18.17 5.21 -4.82
CA ASN A 134 -17.13 5.95 -5.50
C ASN A 134 -17.35 7.45 -5.40
N ALA A 135 -18.57 7.93 -5.66
CA ALA A 135 -18.92 9.34 -5.51
C ALA A 135 -18.84 9.81 -4.04
N GLN A 136 -19.32 8.98 -3.10
CA GLN A 136 -19.27 9.29 -1.68
C GLN A 136 -17.83 9.37 -1.15
N ALA A 137 -16.90 8.58 -1.70
CA ALA A 137 -15.50 8.62 -1.30
C ALA A 137 -14.83 9.98 -1.59
N GLU A 138 -15.16 10.61 -2.71
CA GLU A 138 -14.69 11.97 -3.01
C GLU A 138 -15.28 13.00 -2.04
N VAL A 139 -16.57 12.88 -1.72
CA VAL A 139 -17.24 13.74 -0.74
C VAL A 139 -16.59 13.61 0.65
N ASP A 140 -16.33 12.37 1.10
CA ASP A 140 -15.68 12.12 2.39
C ASP A 140 -14.26 12.69 2.43
N LEU A 141 -13.49 12.55 1.35
CA LEU A 141 -12.14 13.07 1.26
C LEU A 141 -12.15 14.60 1.22
N ARG A 142 -13.05 15.24 0.48
CA ARG A 142 -13.25 16.71 0.48
C ARG A 142 -13.55 17.21 1.88
N GLU A 143 -14.48 16.56 2.59
CA GLU A 143 -14.82 16.91 3.96
C GLU A 143 -13.59 16.82 4.88
N ALA A 144 -12.75 15.78 4.72
CA ALA A 144 -11.52 15.66 5.51
C ALA A 144 -10.54 16.81 5.23
N TYR A 145 -10.38 17.27 3.98
CA TYR A 145 -9.56 18.44 3.66
C TYR A 145 -10.11 19.73 4.30
N LEU A 146 -11.40 19.97 4.22
CA LEU A 146 -12.03 21.14 4.85
C LEU A 146 -11.86 21.11 6.37
N MET A 147 -12.02 19.95 7.01
CA MET A 147 -11.76 19.76 8.44
C MET A 147 -10.28 19.92 8.80
N ALA A 148 -9.35 19.63 7.89
CA ALA A 148 -7.92 19.86 8.04
C ALA A 148 -7.54 21.36 7.95
N GLY A 149 -8.52 22.21 7.65
CA GLY A 149 -8.39 23.67 7.61
C GLY A 149 -8.03 24.23 6.25
N PHE A 150 -8.12 23.45 5.17
CA PHE A 150 -8.13 24.00 3.81
C PHE A 150 -9.48 24.65 3.55
N SER A 151 -9.50 25.75 2.82
CA SER A 151 -10.74 26.44 2.40
C SER A 151 -11.41 25.73 1.23
N ASP A 152 -10.62 25.04 0.38
CA ASP A 152 -11.10 24.27 -0.75
C ASP A 152 -10.08 23.20 -1.17
N VAL A 153 -10.53 22.19 -1.89
CA VAL A 153 -9.70 21.15 -2.52
C VAL A 153 -10.25 20.81 -3.90
N ASP A 154 -9.38 20.78 -4.89
CA ASP A 154 -9.65 20.16 -6.19
C ASP A 154 -9.03 18.77 -6.27
N PHE A 155 -9.55 17.94 -7.17
CA PHE A 155 -9.06 16.58 -7.39
C PHE A 155 -8.54 16.42 -8.81
N MET A 156 -7.41 15.69 -8.91
CA MET A 156 -6.83 15.24 -10.17
C MET A 156 -6.67 13.72 -10.13
N TYR A 157 -6.88 13.05 -11.24
CA TYR A 157 -6.61 11.62 -11.30
C TYR A 157 -5.12 11.34 -11.10
N GLU A 158 -4.80 10.40 -10.22
CA GLU A 158 -3.42 9.97 -9.93
C GLU A 158 -2.64 9.60 -11.21
N PRO A 159 -3.20 8.83 -12.16
CA PRO A 159 -2.51 8.54 -13.41
C PRO A 159 -2.29 9.79 -14.28
N GLU A 160 -3.18 10.77 -14.23
CA GLU A 160 -2.98 12.04 -14.94
C GLU A 160 -1.84 12.84 -14.32
N ALA A 161 -1.78 12.90 -13.00
CA ALA A 161 -0.66 13.52 -12.29
C ALA A 161 0.66 12.82 -12.59
N ALA A 162 0.71 11.49 -12.50
CA ALA A 162 1.90 10.71 -12.84
C ALA A 162 2.36 10.93 -14.29
N ALA A 163 1.41 10.99 -15.23
CA ALA A 163 1.72 11.28 -16.62
C ALA A 163 2.25 12.70 -16.81
N LEU A 164 1.85 13.69 -16.01
CA LEU A 164 2.42 15.04 -16.04
C LEU A 164 3.89 15.07 -15.57
N ALA A 165 4.22 14.26 -14.57
CA ALA A 165 5.58 14.14 -14.05
C ALA A 165 6.49 13.33 -14.97
N SER A 166 5.93 12.40 -15.77
CA SER A 166 6.71 11.59 -16.71
C SER A 166 7.31 12.43 -17.82
N GLY A 167 8.38 11.94 -18.42
CA GLY A 167 9.05 12.57 -19.55
C GLY A 167 8.14 12.71 -20.79
N PRO A 168 8.60 13.44 -21.82
CA PRO A 168 7.81 13.68 -23.03
C PRO A 168 7.50 12.36 -23.76
N LEU A 169 6.35 12.34 -24.44
CA LEU A 169 6.00 11.31 -25.41
C LEU A 169 6.21 11.82 -26.84
N PRO A 170 6.62 10.96 -27.79
CA PRO A 170 6.58 11.29 -29.21
C PRO A 170 5.17 11.68 -29.65
N ALA A 171 5.05 12.58 -30.62
CA ALA A 171 3.74 13.02 -31.11
C ALA A 171 2.90 11.84 -31.62
N GLY A 172 1.66 11.71 -31.13
CA GLY A 172 0.74 10.62 -31.46
C GLY A 172 1.07 9.27 -30.83
N ALA A 173 2.10 9.19 -29.97
CA ALA A 173 2.40 8.01 -29.20
C ALA A 173 1.54 7.95 -27.93
N LEU A 174 1.32 6.73 -27.43
CA LEU A 174 0.58 6.46 -26.19
C LEU A 174 1.55 6.03 -25.07
N GLY A 175 1.23 6.45 -23.86
CA GLY A 175 1.87 5.94 -22.65
C GLY A 175 0.92 5.07 -21.84
N LEU A 176 1.48 4.20 -21.02
CA LEU A 176 0.78 3.38 -20.04
C LEU A 176 1.32 3.69 -18.65
N ILE A 177 0.46 4.10 -17.73
CA ILE A 177 0.77 4.13 -16.30
C ILE A 177 0.46 2.76 -15.73
N VAL A 178 1.39 2.22 -14.95
CA VAL A 178 1.28 0.98 -14.18
C VAL A 178 1.43 1.37 -12.72
N ASP A 179 0.31 1.61 -12.04
CA ASP A 179 0.28 1.99 -10.63
C ASP A 179 -0.07 0.78 -9.77
N ILE A 180 0.90 0.29 -8.99
CA ILE A 180 0.70 -0.83 -8.08
C ILE A 180 0.92 -0.35 -6.65
N GLY A 181 -0.20 -0.09 -6.00
CA GLY A 181 -0.27 0.28 -4.59
C GLY A 181 -0.20 -0.91 -3.64
N GLY A 182 -0.61 -0.67 -2.38
CA GLY A 182 -0.64 -1.73 -1.36
C GLY A 182 -1.71 -2.79 -1.58
N GLY A 183 -2.84 -2.47 -2.22
CA GLY A 183 -3.97 -3.39 -2.37
C GLY A 183 -4.65 -3.40 -3.73
N THR A 184 -4.22 -2.55 -4.66
CA THR A 184 -4.74 -2.46 -6.02
C THR A 184 -3.62 -2.27 -7.02
N SER A 185 -3.87 -2.69 -8.26
CA SER A 185 -3.08 -2.34 -9.44
C SER A 185 -3.99 -1.65 -10.43
N ASP A 186 -3.64 -0.44 -10.80
CA ASP A 186 -4.41 0.41 -11.69
C ASP A 186 -3.58 0.71 -12.95
N PHE A 187 -4.20 0.53 -14.12
CA PHE A 187 -3.59 0.75 -15.42
C PHE A 187 -4.32 1.87 -16.14
N SER A 188 -3.58 2.83 -16.70
CA SER A 188 -4.16 3.96 -17.42
C SER A 188 -3.37 4.26 -18.68
N ILE A 189 -4.05 4.15 -19.84
CA ILE A 189 -3.48 4.56 -21.12
C ILE A 189 -3.72 6.06 -21.28
N PHE A 190 -2.66 6.77 -21.62
CA PHE A 190 -2.72 8.22 -21.80
C PHE A 190 -2.06 8.65 -23.12
N GLU A 191 -2.52 9.77 -23.63
CA GLU A 191 -1.85 10.52 -24.69
C GLU A 191 -1.46 11.92 -24.19
N ARG A 192 -0.51 12.52 -24.88
CA ARG A 192 -0.03 13.85 -24.57
C ARG A 192 -0.07 14.73 -25.82
N ASP A 193 -0.79 15.85 -25.71
CA ASP A 193 -0.81 16.90 -26.74
C ASP A 193 -0.30 18.20 -26.14
N GLY A 194 0.97 18.47 -26.39
CA GLY A 194 1.68 19.60 -25.78
C GLY A 194 1.70 19.51 -24.26
N ALA A 195 1.05 20.46 -23.57
CA ALA A 195 0.95 20.49 -22.11
C ALA A 195 -0.26 19.72 -21.55
N ALA A 196 -1.21 19.31 -22.40
CA ALA A 196 -2.42 18.58 -22.00
C ALA A 196 -2.13 17.07 -21.97
N THR A 197 -2.60 16.42 -20.91
CA THR A 197 -2.59 14.95 -20.78
C THR A 197 -4.05 14.48 -20.79
N ARG A 198 -4.35 13.46 -21.58
CA ARG A 198 -5.69 12.87 -21.66
C ARG A 198 -5.60 11.38 -21.37
N ILE A 199 -6.37 10.92 -20.40
CA ILE A 199 -6.56 9.48 -20.14
C ILE A 199 -7.56 8.94 -21.15
N ILE A 200 -7.17 7.89 -21.88
CA ILE A 200 -7.96 7.23 -22.92
C ILE A 200 -8.80 6.12 -22.30
N ALA A 201 -8.18 5.27 -21.48
CA ALA A 201 -8.84 4.22 -20.74
C ALA A 201 -8.11 3.95 -19.43
N SER A 202 -8.85 3.48 -18.45
CA SER A 202 -8.31 2.99 -17.18
C SER A 202 -9.03 1.73 -16.75
N HIS A 203 -8.28 0.80 -16.20
CA HIS A 203 -8.78 -0.43 -15.59
C HIS A 203 -7.93 -0.82 -14.41
N GLY A 204 -8.52 -1.56 -13.44
CA GLY A 204 -7.81 -1.94 -12.23
C GLY A 204 -8.22 -3.30 -11.69
N VAL A 205 -7.30 -3.94 -10.99
CA VAL A 205 -7.50 -5.22 -10.32
C VAL A 205 -7.15 -5.10 -8.84
N ARG A 206 -7.83 -5.88 -7.99
CA ARG A 206 -7.56 -5.95 -6.54
C ARG A 206 -6.39 -6.89 -6.25
N ILE A 207 -5.23 -6.57 -6.77
CA ILE A 207 -3.94 -7.18 -6.50
C ILE A 207 -2.98 -6.05 -6.18
N GLY A 208 -2.26 -6.14 -5.08
CA GLY A 208 -1.28 -5.13 -4.69
C GLY A 208 -0.17 -5.70 -3.81
N GLY A 209 0.65 -4.83 -3.26
CA GLY A 209 1.82 -5.21 -2.46
C GLY A 209 1.50 -6.11 -1.28
N THR A 210 0.34 -5.94 -0.63
CA THR A 210 -0.07 -6.80 0.49
C THR A 210 -0.45 -8.21 0.05
N ASP A 211 -0.87 -8.41 -1.20
CA ASP A 211 -1.12 -9.74 -1.75
C ASP A 211 0.20 -10.45 -2.04
N PHE A 212 1.22 -9.72 -2.51
CA PHE A 212 2.58 -10.24 -2.67
C PHE A 212 3.16 -10.64 -1.32
N ASP A 213 3.05 -9.80 -0.30
CA ASP A 213 3.49 -10.11 1.07
C ASP A 213 2.77 -11.34 1.61
N ARG A 214 1.45 -11.42 1.40
CA ARG A 214 0.65 -12.57 1.83
C ARG A 214 1.11 -13.86 1.15
N ALA A 215 1.35 -13.87 -0.16
CA ALA A 215 1.83 -15.04 -0.89
C ALA A 215 3.18 -15.53 -0.33
N LEU A 216 4.14 -14.61 -0.16
CA LEU A 216 5.45 -14.95 0.41
C LEU A 216 5.34 -15.45 1.86
N SER A 217 4.47 -14.84 2.66
CA SER A 217 4.22 -15.28 4.03
C SER A 217 3.66 -16.71 4.06
N ILE A 218 2.66 -17.00 3.24
CA ILE A 218 2.03 -18.33 3.15
C ILE A 218 3.01 -19.41 2.71
N ASP A 219 3.86 -19.12 1.74
CA ASP A 219 4.75 -20.11 1.14
C ASP A 219 6.03 -20.31 1.93
N HIS A 220 6.56 -19.26 2.59
CA HIS A 220 7.90 -19.31 3.18
C HIS A 220 7.94 -19.10 4.70
N VAL A 221 6.96 -18.42 5.28
CA VAL A 221 6.93 -18.15 6.73
C VAL A 221 5.99 -19.11 7.44
N MET A 222 4.76 -19.26 6.98
CA MET A 222 3.75 -20.09 7.65
C MET A 222 4.15 -21.57 7.81
N PRO A 223 4.92 -22.20 6.89
CA PRO A 223 5.46 -23.55 7.11
C PRO A 223 6.40 -23.65 8.31
N LEU A 224 7.15 -22.59 8.61
CA LEU A 224 8.04 -22.53 9.78
C LEU A 224 7.26 -22.42 11.10
N LEU A 225 5.98 -22.08 11.04
CA LEU A 225 5.04 -21.99 12.15
C LEU A 225 4.09 -23.21 12.22
N GLY A 226 4.27 -24.21 11.33
CA GLY A 226 3.51 -25.45 11.34
C GLY A 226 2.39 -25.57 10.31
N ARG A 227 2.27 -24.63 9.35
CA ARG A 227 1.36 -24.81 8.21
C ARG A 227 1.73 -26.06 7.42
N GLY A 228 0.74 -26.95 7.18
CA GLY A 228 0.95 -28.21 6.49
C GLY A 228 1.56 -29.32 7.36
N ALA A 229 1.90 -29.04 8.62
CA ALA A 229 2.41 -30.05 9.55
C ALA A 229 1.26 -30.88 10.12
N GLU A 230 1.58 -32.12 10.52
CA GLU A 230 0.62 -33.07 11.03
C GLU A 230 0.49 -33.01 12.55
N VAL A 231 -0.72 -33.19 13.03
CA VAL A 231 -1.13 -33.23 14.43
C VAL A 231 -1.82 -34.59 14.69
N ARG A 232 -1.48 -35.27 15.78
CA ARG A 232 -2.16 -36.50 16.21
C ARG A 232 -3.57 -36.19 16.74
N ASN A 233 -4.49 -37.09 16.49
CA ASN A 233 -5.76 -37.03 17.18
C ASN A 233 -5.58 -37.22 18.68
N ALA A 234 -6.39 -36.52 19.49
CA ALA A 234 -6.35 -36.67 20.94
C ALA A 234 -6.70 -38.09 21.39
N LEU A 235 -7.47 -38.82 20.58
CA LEU A 235 -7.91 -40.20 20.81
C LEU A 235 -7.56 -41.02 19.55
N GLY A 236 -6.54 -41.87 19.67
CA GLY A 236 -6.08 -42.78 18.59
C GLY A 236 -4.75 -42.36 17.94
N ASP A 237 -4.28 -43.19 17.00
CA ASP A 237 -2.99 -43.03 16.32
C ASP A 237 -3.06 -42.24 15.01
N GLU A 238 -4.28 -41.83 14.59
CA GLU A 238 -4.48 -41.10 13.35
C GLU A 238 -3.95 -39.67 13.44
N THR A 239 -3.46 -39.16 12.32
CA THR A 239 -3.00 -37.78 12.17
C THR A 239 -3.89 -36.99 11.21
N HIS A 240 -3.89 -35.69 11.36
CA HIS A 240 -4.53 -34.75 10.44
C HIS A 240 -3.63 -33.51 10.27
N THR A 241 -3.75 -32.84 9.12
CA THR A 241 -3.03 -31.59 8.89
C THR A 241 -3.60 -30.46 9.73
N ALA A 242 -2.73 -29.63 10.31
CA ALA A 242 -3.15 -28.42 11.03
C ALA A 242 -4.04 -27.53 10.13
N PRO A 243 -5.16 -26.98 10.66
CA PRO A 243 -6.10 -26.18 9.88
C PRO A 243 -5.43 -24.94 9.24
N ASN A 244 -5.67 -24.73 7.95
CA ASN A 244 -5.07 -23.61 7.23
C ASN A 244 -5.63 -22.21 7.60
N ALA A 245 -6.78 -22.15 8.26
CA ALA A 245 -7.48 -20.89 8.54
C ALA A 245 -6.62 -19.92 9.35
N ILE A 246 -6.00 -20.38 10.44
CA ILE A 246 -5.18 -19.54 11.32
C ILE A 246 -3.96 -18.95 10.58
N TYR A 247 -3.33 -19.73 9.71
CA TYR A 247 -2.17 -19.27 8.91
C TYR A 247 -2.59 -18.26 7.85
N ASN A 248 -3.73 -18.48 7.19
CA ASN A 248 -4.28 -17.54 6.22
C ASN A 248 -4.64 -16.19 6.88
N ASP A 249 -5.21 -16.23 8.08
CA ASP A 249 -5.59 -15.03 8.81
C ASP A 249 -4.33 -14.31 9.35
N LEU A 250 -3.34 -15.04 9.86
CA LEU A 250 -2.07 -14.48 10.31
C LEU A 250 -1.25 -13.85 9.16
N ALA A 251 -1.34 -14.42 7.94
CA ALA A 251 -0.71 -13.86 6.75
C ALA A 251 -1.47 -12.68 6.13
N THR A 252 -2.68 -12.38 6.59
CA THR A 252 -3.54 -11.31 6.07
C THR A 252 -3.53 -10.12 7.01
N TRP A 253 -2.88 -9.04 6.63
CA TRP A 253 -2.67 -7.85 7.47
C TRP A 253 -3.90 -7.41 8.28
N GLN A 254 -5.04 -7.29 7.61
CA GLN A 254 -6.29 -6.79 8.22
C GLN A 254 -6.90 -7.76 9.23
N LYS A 255 -6.51 -9.04 9.17
CA LYS A 255 -7.04 -10.11 10.02
C LYS A 255 -6.17 -10.42 11.23
N ILE A 256 -4.90 -10.01 11.23
CA ILE A 256 -3.94 -10.27 12.30
C ILE A 256 -4.52 -9.99 13.70
N PRO A 257 -5.17 -8.84 13.98
CA PRO A 257 -5.68 -8.54 15.32
C PRO A 257 -6.77 -9.52 15.79
N PHE A 258 -7.44 -10.21 14.86
CA PHE A 258 -8.52 -11.14 15.17
C PHE A 258 -8.03 -12.58 15.40
N VAL A 259 -6.72 -12.84 15.22
CA VAL A 259 -6.14 -14.18 15.47
C VAL A 259 -5.89 -14.43 16.96
N TYR A 260 -5.70 -13.39 17.78
CA TYR A 260 -5.28 -13.48 19.18
C TYR A 260 -6.41 -13.83 20.17
N THR A 261 -7.32 -14.71 19.77
CA THR A 261 -8.43 -15.12 20.62
C THR A 261 -8.04 -16.22 21.62
N PRO A 262 -8.72 -16.32 22.78
CA PRO A 262 -8.48 -17.42 23.72
C PRO A 262 -8.73 -18.80 23.10
N GLU A 263 -9.62 -18.90 22.10
CA GLU A 263 -9.91 -20.11 21.36
C GLU A 263 -8.72 -20.54 20.51
N ASN A 264 -8.17 -19.62 19.70
CA ASN A 264 -6.98 -19.88 18.89
C ASN A 264 -5.77 -20.23 19.76
N ARG A 265 -5.55 -19.52 20.88
CA ARG A 265 -4.45 -19.83 21.81
C ARG A 265 -4.56 -21.25 22.37
N ARG A 266 -5.78 -21.70 22.74
CA ARG A 266 -6.02 -23.09 23.20
C ARG A 266 -5.76 -24.10 22.09
N MET A 267 -6.31 -23.88 20.91
CA MET A 267 -6.11 -24.74 19.74
C MET A 267 -4.62 -24.91 19.42
N VAL A 268 -3.84 -23.84 19.42
CA VAL A 268 -2.40 -23.87 19.13
C VAL A 268 -1.61 -24.55 20.25
N ALA A 269 -2.00 -24.39 21.49
CA ALA A 269 -1.42 -25.15 22.62
C ALA A 269 -1.63 -26.66 22.46
N ASP A 270 -2.80 -27.10 21.97
CA ASP A 270 -3.05 -28.50 21.64
C ASP A 270 -2.16 -28.97 20.47
N PHE A 271 -1.95 -28.14 19.45
CA PHE A 271 -1.02 -28.46 18.34
C PHE A 271 0.42 -28.59 18.83
N ALA A 272 0.88 -27.74 19.75
CA ALA A 272 2.21 -27.83 20.34
C ALA A 272 2.40 -29.13 21.13
N ARG A 273 1.33 -29.65 21.75
CA ARG A 273 1.33 -30.89 22.51
C ARG A 273 1.21 -32.13 21.63
N LEU A 274 0.40 -32.10 20.57
CA LEU A 274 0.02 -33.27 19.77
C LEU A 274 0.70 -33.32 18.41
N GLY A 275 1.37 -32.24 18.00
CA GLY A 275 2.04 -32.15 16.69
C GLY A 275 3.21 -33.13 16.55
N LEU A 276 3.39 -33.66 15.33
CA LEU A 276 4.54 -34.53 15.03
C LEU A 276 5.85 -33.75 15.05
N ASN A 277 5.79 -32.43 14.82
CA ASN A 277 6.93 -31.53 14.98
C ASN A 277 6.58 -30.40 15.96
N PRO A 278 6.73 -30.62 17.27
CA PRO A 278 6.32 -29.66 18.29
C PRO A 278 7.00 -28.28 18.19
N ALA A 279 8.24 -28.24 17.67
CA ALA A 279 9.00 -26.98 17.55
C ALA A 279 8.31 -25.97 16.62
N LEU A 280 7.66 -26.42 15.53
CA LEU A 280 6.93 -25.56 14.62
C LEU A 280 5.73 -24.91 15.32
N PHE A 281 4.97 -25.71 16.07
CA PHE A 281 3.78 -25.22 16.79
C PHE A 281 4.13 -24.40 18.03
N ALA A 282 5.29 -24.65 18.67
CA ALA A 282 5.80 -23.79 19.73
C ALA A 282 6.10 -22.36 19.23
N ARG A 283 6.62 -22.22 17.99
CA ARG A 283 6.78 -20.91 17.35
C ARG A 283 5.44 -20.23 17.12
N LEU A 284 4.44 -20.95 16.59
CA LEU A 284 3.08 -20.40 16.41
C LEU A 284 2.48 -19.98 17.74
N GLN A 285 2.68 -20.77 18.80
CA GLN A 285 2.22 -20.43 20.14
C GLN A 285 2.86 -19.12 20.61
N ASN A 286 4.19 -18.99 20.48
CA ASN A 286 4.91 -17.76 20.81
C ASN A 286 4.37 -16.54 20.02
N VAL A 287 4.10 -16.72 18.72
CA VAL A 287 3.51 -15.64 17.88
C VAL A 287 2.15 -15.19 18.41
N LEU A 288 1.28 -16.12 18.87
CA LEU A 288 -0.02 -15.74 19.42
C LEU A 288 0.08 -15.15 20.82
N GLU A 289 0.96 -15.66 21.66
CA GLU A 289 1.14 -15.18 23.03
C GLU A 289 1.73 -13.77 23.07
N MET A 290 2.72 -13.52 22.24
CA MET A 290 3.44 -12.23 22.15
C MET A 290 2.85 -11.29 21.08
N GLU A 291 1.77 -11.71 20.38
CA GLU A 291 1.07 -10.91 19.35
C GLU A 291 1.95 -10.42 18.18
N LEU A 292 2.92 -11.24 17.76
CA LEU A 292 3.98 -10.90 16.79
C LEU A 292 3.54 -10.89 15.31
N GLY A 293 2.26 -10.99 15.02
CA GLY A 293 1.77 -11.09 13.63
C GLY A 293 2.14 -9.88 12.77
N HIS A 294 2.05 -8.67 13.31
CA HIS A 294 2.45 -7.47 12.58
C HIS A 294 3.96 -7.37 12.37
N ASP A 295 4.77 -7.80 13.36
CA ASP A 295 6.23 -7.88 13.23
C ASP A 295 6.62 -8.82 12.09
N ILE A 296 5.96 -9.98 12.00
CA ILE A 296 6.13 -10.92 10.88
C ILE A 296 5.76 -10.26 9.55
N ALA A 297 4.63 -9.55 9.48
CA ALA A 297 4.19 -8.89 8.26
C ALA A 297 5.19 -7.83 7.78
N PHE A 298 5.73 -7.01 8.69
CA PHE A 298 6.80 -6.07 8.36
C PHE A 298 8.10 -6.76 7.96
N ALA A 299 8.44 -7.88 8.60
CA ALA A 299 9.62 -8.67 8.24
C ALA A 299 9.49 -9.26 6.82
N VAL A 300 8.29 -9.71 6.44
CA VAL A 300 7.99 -10.21 5.08
C VAL A 300 8.17 -9.09 4.06
N GLU A 301 7.54 -7.93 4.27
CA GLU A 301 7.67 -6.76 3.39
C GLU A 301 9.14 -6.35 3.22
N ALA A 302 9.89 -6.24 4.32
CA ALA A 302 11.30 -5.90 4.28
C ALA A 302 12.15 -6.99 3.57
N GLY A 303 11.82 -8.26 3.74
CA GLY A 303 12.45 -9.39 3.05
C GLY A 303 12.20 -9.35 1.55
N LYS A 304 10.95 -9.10 1.13
CA LYS A 304 10.55 -8.90 -0.27
C LYS A 304 11.36 -7.79 -0.94
N ILE A 305 11.42 -6.62 -0.30
CA ILE A 305 12.16 -5.47 -0.82
C ILE A 305 13.65 -5.79 -0.98
N ARG A 306 14.28 -6.41 0.02
CA ARG A 306 15.69 -6.80 -0.07
C ARG A 306 15.94 -7.80 -1.20
N LEU A 307 15.08 -8.80 -1.36
CA LEU A 307 15.25 -9.83 -2.37
C LEU A 307 14.97 -9.35 -3.78
N ASN A 308 14.20 -8.27 -3.92
CA ASN A 308 13.95 -7.62 -5.21
C ASN A 308 15.13 -6.76 -5.69
N ALA A 309 16.16 -6.53 -4.88
CA ALA A 309 17.35 -5.80 -5.30
C ALA A 309 18.13 -6.61 -6.36
N PRO A 310 18.70 -5.94 -7.39
CA PRO A 310 19.32 -6.63 -8.53
C PRO A 310 20.43 -7.61 -8.17
N ASP A 311 21.16 -7.35 -7.08
CA ASP A 311 22.31 -8.15 -6.64
C ASP A 311 21.96 -9.19 -5.57
N ALA A 312 20.69 -9.33 -5.22
CA ALA A 312 20.24 -10.23 -4.19
C ALA A 312 19.94 -11.63 -4.75
N GLU A 313 20.94 -12.49 -4.88
CA GLU A 313 20.71 -13.90 -5.28
C GLU A 313 19.84 -14.65 -4.26
N THR A 314 20.08 -14.38 -2.97
CA THR A 314 19.31 -14.93 -1.84
C THR A 314 19.14 -13.89 -0.76
N ALA A 315 17.97 -13.87 -0.15
CA ALA A 315 17.72 -13.08 1.05
C ALA A 315 16.97 -13.92 2.08
N GLY A 316 16.73 -13.32 3.25
CA GLY A 316 15.93 -13.96 4.28
C GLY A 316 14.85 -12.98 4.78
N ILE A 317 13.71 -13.55 5.13
CA ILE A 317 12.75 -12.89 6.00
C ILE A 317 13.23 -13.10 7.43
N ASP A 318 13.53 -12.01 8.12
CA ASP A 318 14.06 -12.02 9.48
C ASP A 318 12.95 -12.32 10.49
N LEU A 319 12.96 -13.52 11.04
CA LEU A 319 11.99 -13.98 12.01
C LEU A 319 12.58 -14.14 13.42
N ARG A 320 13.70 -13.44 13.72
CA ARG A 320 14.34 -13.49 15.04
C ARG A 320 13.45 -12.94 16.15
N VAL A 321 12.45 -12.17 15.84
CA VAL A 321 11.38 -11.77 16.76
C VAL A 321 10.58 -12.98 17.27
N VAL A 322 10.45 -14.03 16.46
CA VAL A 322 9.72 -15.27 16.82
C VAL A 322 10.63 -16.24 17.58
N GLU A 323 11.85 -16.47 17.08
CA GLU A 323 12.81 -17.39 17.68
C GLU A 323 14.23 -16.95 17.29
N GLN A 324 15.17 -17.00 18.24
CA GLN A 324 16.56 -16.63 18.00
C GLN A 324 17.15 -17.41 16.80
N ALA A 325 17.79 -16.69 15.87
CA ALA A 325 18.37 -17.19 14.64
C ALA A 325 17.38 -17.76 13.61
N LEU A 326 16.08 -17.55 13.76
CA LEU A 326 15.07 -17.98 12.77
C LEU A 326 15.06 -17.03 11.56
N TRP A 327 15.18 -17.63 10.39
CA TRP A 327 15.08 -16.95 9.09
C TRP A 327 14.32 -17.82 8.10
N ALA A 328 13.38 -17.24 7.36
CA ALA A 328 12.86 -17.85 6.15
C ALA A 328 13.75 -17.44 4.98
N ARG A 329 14.63 -18.35 4.55
CA ARG A 329 15.55 -18.10 3.42
C ARG A 329 14.86 -18.45 2.11
N LEU A 330 14.99 -17.56 1.13
CA LEU A 330 14.47 -17.80 -0.21
C LEU A 330 15.36 -17.11 -1.26
N SER A 331 15.38 -17.68 -2.47
CA SER A 331 16.03 -17.11 -3.64
C SER A 331 15.06 -16.22 -4.43
N GLN A 332 15.59 -15.39 -5.33
CA GLN A 332 14.76 -14.64 -6.28
C GLN A 332 13.83 -15.57 -7.09
N GLY A 333 14.33 -16.72 -7.54
CA GLY A 333 13.51 -17.69 -8.29
C GLY A 333 12.35 -18.25 -7.47
N GLN A 334 12.54 -18.51 -6.17
CA GLN A 334 11.45 -18.92 -5.27
C GLN A 334 10.44 -17.78 -5.06
N MET A 335 10.90 -16.55 -4.90
CA MET A 335 10.03 -15.38 -4.83
C MET A 335 9.19 -15.22 -6.11
N THR A 336 9.84 -15.28 -7.28
CA THR A 336 9.16 -15.21 -8.58
C THR A 336 8.11 -16.31 -8.71
N GLN A 337 8.42 -17.54 -8.32
CA GLN A 337 7.50 -18.67 -8.35
C GLN A 337 6.25 -18.39 -7.49
N SER A 338 6.43 -17.93 -6.25
CA SER A 338 5.32 -17.58 -5.35
C SER A 338 4.44 -16.44 -5.88
N LEU A 339 5.00 -15.54 -6.68
CA LEU A 339 4.30 -14.36 -7.19
C LEU A 339 3.75 -14.51 -8.62
N THR A 340 4.02 -15.62 -9.30
CA THR A 340 3.69 -15.83 -10.73
C THR A 340 2.19 -15.64 -11.02
N GLU A 341 1.31 -16.22 -10.20
CA GLU A 341 -0.15 -16.09 -10.41
C GLU A 341 -0.62 -14.63 -10.27
N LEU A 342 -0.09 -13.92 -9.27
CA LEU A 342 -0.42 -12.52 -9.04
C LEU A 342 0.11 -11.63 -10.18
N ALA A 343 1.34 -11.88 -10.64
CA ALA A 343 1.91 -11.16 -11.78
C ALA A 343 1.14 -11.42 -13.08
N THR A 344 0.63 -12.64 -13.28
CA THR A 344 -0.25 -12.98 -14.40
C THR A 344 -1.54 -12.17 -14.35
N GLY A 345 -2.20 -12.10 -13.18
CA GLY A 345 -3.39 -11.29 -12.99
C GLY A 345 -3.17 -9.79 -13.25
N VAL A 346 -1.99 -9.27 -12.86
CA VAL A 346 -1.57 -7.89 -13.16
C VAL A 346 -1.38 -7.70 -14.67
N ALA A 347 -0.72 -8.64 -15.36
CA ALA A 347 -0.53 -8.60 -16.81
C ALA A 347 -1.85 -8.70 -17.58
N ASP A 348 -2.80 -9.50 -17.11
CA ASP A 348 -4.13 -9.62 -17.72
C ASP A 348 -4.91 -8.31 -17.61
N CYS A 349 -4.82 -7.62 -16.47
CA CYS A 349 -5.41 -6.28 -16.31
C CYS A 349 -4.82 -5.27 -17.30
N ALA A 350 -3.51 -5.32 -17.58
CA ALA A 350 -2.89 -4.48 -18.60
C ALA A 350 -3.47 -4.79 -20.01
N ARG A 351 -3.68 -6.09 -20.35
CA ARG A 351 -4.31 -6.49 -21.62
C ARG A 351 -5.77 -6.02 -21.72
N GLU A 352 -6.52 -6.12 -20.64
CA GLU A 352 -7.90 -5.62 -20.56
C GLU A 352 -7.97 -4.11 -20.75
N THR A 353 -7.01 -3.36 -20.18
CA THR A 353 -6.90 -1.92 -20.39
C THR A 353 -6.65 -1.55 -21.84
N LEU A 354 -5.78 -2.30 -22.53
CA LEU A 354 -5.55 -2.14 -23.98
C LEU A 354 -6.82 -2.41 -24.80
N ALA A 355 -7.56 -3.48 -24.45
CA ALA A 355 -8.80 -3.82 -25.12
C ALA A 355 -9.88 -2.76 -24.93
N LEU A 356 -10.01 -2.17 -23.72
CA LEU A 356 -10.92 -1.06 -23.44
C LEU A 356 -10.61 0.20 -24.26
N ALA A 357 -9.33 0.42 -24.56
CA ALA A 357 -8.88 1.55 -25.37
C ALA A 357 -8.91 1.28 -26.89
N ASP A 358 -9.19 0.06 -27.31
CA ASP A 358 -9.01 -0.42 -28.70
C ASP A 358 -7.57 -0.16 -29.22
N VAL A 359 -6.58 -0.45 -28.38
CA VAL A 359 -5.16 -0.19 -28.63
C VAL A 359 -4.37 -1.49 -28.64
N THR A 360 -3.48 -1.65 -29.60
CA THR A 360 -2.53 -2.78 -29.63
C THR A 360 -1.29 -2.47 -28.80
N PRO A 361 -0.61 -3.49 -28.22
CA PRO A 361 0.60 -3.28 -27.41
C PRO A 361 1.71 -2.46 -28.11
N GLY A 362 1.90 -2.63 -29.42
CA GLY A 362 2.91 -1.89 -30.21
C GLY A 362 2.66 -0.38 -30.35
N ARG A 363 1.49 0.12 -29.95
CA ARG A 363 1.19 1.56 -29.90
C ARG A 363 1.66 2.23 -28.61
N ILE A 364 1.98 1.44 -27.58
CA ILE A 364 2.51 1.95 -26.31
C ILE A 364 4.00 2.21 -26.50
N ALA A 365 4.39 3.48 -26.44
CA ALA A 365 5.78 3.89 -26.58
C ALA A 365 6.50 4.00 -25.24
N LYS A 366 5.75 4.16 -24.14
CA LYS A 366 6.30 4.32 -22.81
C LYS A 366 5.42 3.64 -21.76
N VAL A 367 6.05 2.92 -20.83
CA VAL A 367 5.43 2.36 -19.62
C VAL A 367 6.02 3.07 -18.42
N VAL A 368 5.19 3.73 -17.64
CA VAL A 368 5.58 4.48 -16.42
C VAL A 368 5.13 3.71 -15.20
N PHE A 369 6.08 3.27 -14.39
CA PHE A 369 5.80 2.57 -13.14
C PHE A 369 5.56 3.56 -12.00
N VAL A 370 4.49 3.35 -11.24
CA VAL A 370 4.06 4.15 -10.09
C VAL A 370 3.72 3.21 -8.93
N GLY A 371 4.00 3.64 -7.71
CA GLY A 371 3.81 2.80 -6.52
C GLY A 371 4.96 1.80 -6.31
N GLY A 372 5.35 1.57 -5.04
CA GLY A 372 6.53 0.76 -4.73
C GLY A 372 6.46 -0.69 -5.18
N SER A 373 5.25 -1.25 -5.31
CA SER A 373 5.06 -2.64 -5.75
C SER A 373 5.19 -2.81 -7.27
N SER A 374 5.09 -1.73 -8.05
CA SER A 374 5.33 -1.76 -9.49
C SER A 374 6.80 -2.03 -9.85
N LEU A 375 7.71 -1.75 -8.91
CA LEU A 375 9.16 -2.00 -9.06
C LEU A 375 9.57 -3.46 -8.80
N MET A 376 8.62 -4.36 -8.55
CA MET A 376 8.94 -5.79 -8.44
C MET A 376 9.39 -6.35 -9.78
N GLN A 377 10.53 -7.06 -9.81
CA GLN A 377 11.11 -7.61 -11.03
C GLN A 377 10.11 -8.47 -11.82
N VAL A 378 9.28 -9.26 -11.14
CA VAL A 378 8.24 -10.10 -11.76
C VAL A 378 7.19 -9.27 -12.52
N ILE A 379 6.91 -8.05 -12.07
CA ILE A 379 5.99 -7.12 -12.75
C ILE A 379 6.68 -6.47 -13.95
N GLU A 380 7.92 -6.05 -13.76
CA GLU A 380 8.71 -5.49 -14.86
C GLU A 380 8.87 -6.48 -16.01
N ASP A 381 9.23 -7.75 -15.71
CA ASP A 381 9.37 -8.81 -16.70
C ASP A 381 8.06 -9.06 -17.47
N ALA A 382 6.93 -8.99 -16.77
CA ALA A 382 5.61 -9.08 -17.39
C ALA A 382 5.34 -7.91 -18.35
N MET A 383 5.69 -6.68 -17.97
CA MET A 383 5.52 -5.49 -18.81
C MET A 383 6.50 -5.49 -20.01
N VAL A 384 7.75 -5.91 -19.82
CA VAL A 384 8.71 -6.11 -20.93
C VAL A 384 8.16 -7.10 -21.96
N THR A 385 7.56 -8.19 -21.47
CA THR A 385 6.98 -9.22 -22.35
C THR A 385 5.78 -8.69 -23.14
N LEU A 386 4.95 -7.87 -22.53
CA LEU A 386 3.76 -7.28 -23.17
C LEU A 386 4.11 -6.12 -24.11
N PHE A 387 5.10 -5.30 -23.74
CA PHE A 387 5.47 -4.06 -24.42
C PHE A 387 6.97 -4.05 -24.79
N PRO A 388 7.43 -4.96 -25.63
CA PRO A 388 8.87 -5.15 -25.90
C PRO A 388 9.56 -3.96 -26.60
N GLN A 389 8.78 -3.00 -27.12
CA GLN A 389 9.29 -1.81 -27.81
C GLN A 389 9.11 -0.53 -26.98
N ALA A 390 8.42 -0.61 -25.83
CA ALA A 390 8.18 0.55 -25.00
C ALA A 390 9.41 0.90 -24.15
N GLU A 391 9.63 2.20 -23.97
CA GLU A 391 10.55 2.71 -22.95
C GLU A 391 9.95 2.43 -21.55
N LEU A 392 10.73 1.83 -20.65
CA LEU A 392 10.31 1.62 -19.27
C LEU A 392 10.84 2.76 -18.39
N GLU A 393 9.95 3.61 -17.94
CA GLU A 393 10.26 4.71 -17.02
C GLU A 393 9.93 4.30 -15.60
N ARG A 394 10.97 4.14 -14.78
CA ARG A 394 10.89 3.95 -13.34
C ARG A 394 11.01 5.31 -12.67
N ALA A 395 10.06 6.21 -12.95
CA ALA A 395 10.00 7.46 -12.21
C ALA A 395 10.08 7.13 -10.72
N GLU A 396 10.47 8.09 -9.87
CA GLU A 396 10.52 7.84 -8.44
C GLU A 396 9.16 7.33 -7.99
N ALA A 397 9.03 6.01 -7.92
CA ALA A 397 7.75 5.30 -7.92
C ALA A 397 6.81 5.71 -6.77
N PHE A 398 7.38 6.31 -5.72
CA PHE A 398 6.62 6.81 -4.57
C PHE A 398 6.21 8.28 -4.70
N THR A 399 6.75 9.02 -5.67
CA THR A 399 6.61 10.48 -5.72
C THR A 399 6.05 11.00 -7.03
N ALA A 400 5.99 10.18 -8.09
CA ALA A 400 5.53 10.62 -9.42
C ALA A 400 4.15 11.32 -9.38
N VAL A 401 3.21 10.81 -8.59
CA VAL A 401 1.90 11.44 -8.42
C VAL A 401 2.04 12.79 -7.72
N ALA A 402 2.80 12.86 -6.63
CA ALA A 402 3.00 14.10 -5.88
C ALA A 402 3.76 15.17 -6.71
N ASP A 403 4.75 14.76 -7.52
CA ASP A 403 5.45 15.64 -8.46
C ASP A 403 4.49 16.22 -9.50
N GLY A 404 3.63 15.36 -10.09
CA GLY A 404 2.62 15.80 -11.04
C GLY A 404 1.58 16.73 -10.41
N LEU A 405 1.15 16.44 -9.19
CA LEU A 405 0.25 17.31 -8.43
C LEU A 405 0.91 18.65 -8.10
N ALA A 406 2.20 18.67 -7.75
CA ALA A 406 2.95 19.91 -7.53
C ALA A 406 3.03 20.78 -8.81
N ILE A 407 3.27 20.14 -9.96
CA ILE A 407 3.25 20.81 -11.28
C ILE A 407 1.85 21.37 -11.57
N ALA A 408 0.80 20.56 -11.39
CA ALA A 408 -0.58 20.95 -11.69
C ALA A 408 -1.11 22.00 -10.72
N ALA A 409 -0.76 21.94 -9.44
CA ALA A 409 -1.18 22.89 -8.41
C ALA A 409 -0.71 24.32 -8.69
N SER A 410 0.35 24.50 -9.47
CA SER A 410 0.86 25.81 -9.87
C SER A 410 0.13 26.42 -11.06
N ARG A 411 -0.69 25.65 -11.76
CA ARG A 411 -1.47 26.09 -12.93
C ARG A 411 -2.87 26.50 -12.49
N ASP A 412 -3.41 27.55 -13.08
CA ASP A 412 -4.85 27.84 -12.95
C ASP A 412 -5.59 26.73 -13.72
N LEU A 413 -6.15 25.77 -13.01
CA LEU A 413 -7.02 24.76 -13.63
C LEU A 413 -8.30 25.46 -14.10
N PRO A 414 -8.76 25.27 -15.35
CA PRO A 414 -10.05 25.76 -15.77
C PRO A 414 -11.14 25.15 -14.86
N ARG A 415 -11.96 26.00 -14.25
CA ARG A 415 -13.09 25.61 -13.43
C ARG A 415 -14.20 24.98 -14.27
#